data_41d1f0a6de77501e90ad18320b87f2fc
#
_entry.id   41d1f0a6de77501e90ad18320b87f2fc
#
_cell.length_a   1.000
_cell.length_b   1.000
_cell.length_c   1.000
_cell.angle_alpha   90.00
_cell.angle_beta   90.00
_cell.angle_gamma   90.00
#
_symmetry.space_group_name_H-M   'P 1'
#
loop_
_entity.id
_entity.type
_entity.pdbx_description
1 polymer ?
#
loop_
_entity_poly.entity_id
_entity_poly.type
_entity_poly.pdbx_seq_one_letter_code
_entity_poly.pdbx_strand_id
1 'polypeptide(L)'
;MSQPRDYYEVLGVPKDADEAALKKAYRKLAMQYHPDRNPDNPEAEAKFKEASEAYQVLSDGEKRATYDRFGHAGLRGAGGGGGPGFHSAEEVFSQFGDLFGDLFGFAGGGRGGGGGNRPRAGDDLQFLLKIDFMEAVSGVQKEVEVPRMCRCERCTATGVEPGSKPETCGTCGGRGEVIQRQMFLQIRTTCPACRGRGQVVRNPCTECRGSCRVRQTNKLQVTVPAGIATGQQLRLGGKGNDGDAGAPPGDLYVVVQVGEHEFFQRDGDDVLCEVPMTFAQAALGATITVPTVHGEQKLEIPRGTPSGKVFTLQGAGMPKLARRGGNGDQRVQVIVSVPTKLSAREEELIRQLAELQAGEGGPKVAEKGFLQDFWDKLTR
;
A
#
# COMPACT_ATOMS: atom_id res chain seq x y z
N MET A 1 -16.93 -10.36 45.26
CA MET A 1 -16.97 -10.78 43.85
C MET A 1 -18.35 -10.43 43.33
N SER A 2 -18.47 -9.40 42.47
CA SER A 2 -19.77 -9.00 41.91
C SER A 2 -20.27 -10.08 40.96
N GLN A 3 -21.52 -10.47 41.09
CA GLN A 3 -22.17 -11.40 40.16
C GLN A 3 -22.12 -10.79 38.74
N PRO A 4 -21.78 -11.56 37.70
CA PRO A 4 -21.81 -11.08 36.32
C PRO A 4 -23.25 -10.68 35.97
N ARG A 5 -23.40 -9.52 35.29
CA ARG A 5 -24.70 -8.99 34.85
C ARG A 5 -25.32 -9.87 33.77
N ASP A 6 -26.66 -9.87 33.68
CA ASP A 6 -27.37 -10.59 32.62
C ASP A 6 -26.98 -10.00 31.23
N TYR A 7 -26.65 -10.84 30.27
CA TYR A 7 -26.22 -10.43 28.91
C TYR A 7 -27.30 -9.65 28.15
N TYR A 8 -28.58 -9.92 28.41
CA TYR A 8 -29.68 -9.13 27.85
C TYR A 8 -29.72 -7.72 28.43
N GLU A 9 -29.46 -7.60 29.74
CA GLU A 9 -29.34 -6.29 30.41
C GLU A 9 -28.10 -5.52 29.94
N VAL A 10 -26.98 -6.20 29.72
CA VAL A 10 -25.73 -5.59 29.19
C VAL A 10 -25.97 -4.99 27.82
N LEU A 11 -26.67 -5.68 26.92
CA LEU A 11 -27.03 -5.17 25.60
C LEU A 11 -28.22 -4.21 25.60
N GLY A 12 -28.99 -4.15 26.71
CA GLY A 12 -30.20 -3.33 26.82
C GLY A 12 -31.32 -3.80 25.91
N VAL A 13 -31.49 -5.13 25.76
CA VAL A 13 -32.54 -5.75 24.93
C VAL A 13 -33.38 -6.72 25.75
N PRO A 14 -34.66 -6.94 25.39
CA PRO A 14 -35.48 -7.95 26.04
C PRO A 14 -35.04 -9.38 25.67
N LYS A 15 -35.44 -10.37 26.50
CA LYS A 15 -35.02 -11.78 26.31
C LYS A 15 -35.57 -12.44 25.06
N ASP A 16 -36.62 -11.91 24.47
CA ASP A 16 -37.22 -12.34 23.22
C ASP A 16 -36.70 -11.61 21.98
N ALA A 17 -35.65 -10.77 22.15
CA ALA A 17 -35.05 -10.02 21.05
C ALA A 17 -34.57 -10.95 19.93
N ASP A 18 -34.83 -10.54 18.68
CA ASP A 18 -34.34 -11.22 17.50
C ASP A 18 -32.85 -10.88 17.23
N GLU A 19 -32.24 -11.60 16.33
CA GLU A 19 -30.83 -11.43 15.97
C GLU A 19 -30.53 -10.01 15.41
N ALA A 20 -31.48 -9.42 14.71
CA ALA A 20 -31.34 -8.09 14.15
C ALA A 20 -31.31 -7.02 15.25
N ALA A 21 -32.15 -7.16 16.28
CA ALA A 21 -32.18 -6.29 17.44
C ALA A 21 -30.90 -6.42 18.28
N LEU A 22 -30.43 -7.65 18.52
CA LEU A 22 -29.16 -7.91 19.19
C LEU A 22 -27.97 -7.24 18.48
N LYS A 23 -27.89 -7.39 17.17
CA LYS A 23 -26.85 -6.78 16.35
C LYS A 23 -26.89 -5.25 16.36
N LYS A 24 -28.09 -4.68 16.32
CA LYS A 24 -28.30 -3.22 16.36
C LYS A 24 -27.87 -2.65 17.72
N ALA A 25 -28.27 -3.31 18.83
CA ALA A 25 -27.90 -2.91 20.17
C ALA A 25 -26.39 -2.98 20.40
N TYR A 26 -25.77 -4.09 20.02
CA TYR A 26 -24.31 -4.24 20.08
C TYR A 26 -23.57 -3.16 19.29
N ARG A 27 -23.95 -2.88 18.02
CA ARG A 27 -23.32 -1.83 17.23
C ARG A 27 -23.37 -0.46 17.89
N LYS A 28 -24.51 -0.13 18.53
CA LYS A 28 -24.65 1.13 19.25
C LYS A 28 -23.68 1.23 20.42
N LEU A 29 -23.58 0.17 21.24
CA LEU A 29 -22.67 0.12 22.39
C LEU A 29 -21.19 0.09 21.95
N ALA A 30 -20.87 -0.69 20.92
CA ALA A 30 -19.52 -0.76 20.37
C ALA A 30 -19.05 0.59 19.83
N MET A 31 -19.90 1.35 19.15
CA MET A 31 -19.56 2.71 18.70
C MET A 31 -19.43 3.72 19.84
N GLN A 32 -20.21 3.54 20.91
CA GLN A 32 -20.20 4.43 22.06
C GLN A 32 -18.95 4.22 22.94
N TYR A 33 -18.53 2.97 23.12
CA TYR A 33 -17.44 2.58 24.01
C TYR A 33 -16.20 2.11 23.27
N HIS A 34 -16.06 2.45 21.98
CA HIS A 34 -14.89 2.07 21.17
C HIS A 34 -13.60 2.66 21.76
N PRO A 35 -12.51 1.87 21.86
CA PRO A 35 -11.25 2.34 22.44
C PRO A 35 -10.68 3.56 21.72
N ASP A 36 -10.79 3.65 20.38
CA ASP A 36 -10.30 4.81 19.61
C ASP A 36 -11.09 6.12 19.92
N ARG A 37 -12.31 6.00 20.40
CA ARG A 37 -13.15 7.16 20.77
C ARG A 37 -13.08 7.51 22.25
N ASN A 38 -12.60 6.60 23.05
CA ASN A 38 -12.46 6.73 24.51
C ASN A 38 -11.06 6.28 24.94
N PRO A 39 -9.98 6.93 24.45
CA PRO A 39 -8.63 6.59 24.87
C PRO A 39 -8.48 6.79 26.36
N ASP A 40 -7.80 5.86 27.02
CA ASP A 40 -7.49 5.89 28.47
C ASP A 40 -8.70 5.88 29.42
N ASN A 41 -9.88 5.42 28.98
CA ASN A 41 -11.07 5.27 29.85
C ASN A 41 -11.33 3.80 30.20
N PRO A 42 -10.89 3.32 31.39
CA PRO A 42 -11.04 1.91 31.80
C PRO A 42 -12.49 1.48 31.96
N GLU A 43 -13.43 2.40 32.25
CA GLU A 43 -14.84 2.08 32.34
C GLU A 43 -15.46 1.84 30.96
N ALA A 44 -15.04 2.60 29.95
CA ALA A 44 -15.48 2.38 28.59
C ALA A 44 -14.95 1.04 28.04
N GLU A 45 -13.71 0.71 28.33
CA GLU A 45 -13.10 -0.57 27.96
C GLU A 45 -13.81 -1.76 28.62
N ALA A 46 -14.14 -1.67 29.91
CA ALA A 46 -14.89 -2.70 30.63
C ALA A 46 -16.28 -2.92 30.02
N LYS A 47 -17.02 -1.85 29.73
CA LYS A 47 -18.35 -1.90 29.09
C LYS A 47 -18.29 -2.44 27.66
N PHE A 48 -17.24 -2.13 26.91
CA PHE A 48 -17.02 -2.68 25.58
C PHE A 48 -16.78 -4.19 25.63
N LYS A 49 -15.95 -4.66 26.57
CA LYS A 49 -15.68 -6.10 26.79
C LYS A 49 -16.96 -6.85 27.19
N GLU A 50 -17.72 -6.32 28.14
CA GLU A 50 -19.00 -6.93 28.57
C GLU A 50 -20.02 -7.00 27.42
N ALA A 51 -20.14 -5.93 26.61
CA ALA A 51 -21.06 -5.91 25.46
C ALA A 51 -20.63 -6.89 24.37
N SER A 52 -19.33 -7.04 24.14
CA SER A 52 -18.78 -7.99 23.15
C SER A 52 -19.01 -9.44 23.57
N GLU A 53 -18.79 -9.77 24.84
CA GLU A 53 -19.07 -11.09 25.42
C GLU A 53 -20.56 -11.43 25.35
N ALA A 54 -21.42 -10.50 25.75
CA ALA A 54 -22.86 -10.65 25.66
C ALA A 54 -23.35 -10.93 24.25
N TYR A 55 -22.85 -10.17 23.26
CA TYR A 55 -23.23 -10.39 21.87
C TYR A 55 -22.73 -11.73 21.32
N GLN A 56 -21.51 -12.15 21.66
CA GLN A 56 -20.97 -13.43 21.24
C GLN A 56 -21.80 -14.63 21.72
N VAL A 57 -22.33 -14.54 22.91
CA VAL A 57 -23.18 -15.60 23.44
C VAL A 57 -24.59 -15.55 22.85
N LEU A 58 -25.19 -14.38 22.76
CA LEU A 58 -26.60 -14.24 22.36
C LEU A 58 -26.81 -14.30 20.82
N SER A 59 -25.75 -14.06 20.01
CA SER A 59 -25.81 -14.18 18.55
C SER A 59 -25.71 -15.63 18.05
N ASP A 60 -25.22 -16.54 18.87
CA ASP A 60 -25.12 -17.95 18.55
C ASP A 60 -26.30 -18.72 19.16
N GLY A 61 -27.13 -19.32 18.33
CA GLY A 61 -28.36 -20.00 18.79
C GLY A 61 -28.13 -21.12 19.80
N GLU A 62 -27.03 -21.87 19.73
CA GLU A 62 -26.70 -22.94 20.66
C GLU A 62 -26.22 -22.39 22.02
N LYS A 63 -25.37 -21.37 21.98
CA LYS A 63 -24.85 -20.70 23.17
C LYS A 63 -25.98 -19.93 23.87
N ARG A 64 -26.84 -19.25 23.11
CA ARG A 64 -28.03 -18.56 23.64
C ARG A 64 -28.95 -19.54 24.36
N ALA A 65 -29.27 -20.68 23.73
CA ALA A 65 -30.10 -21.70 24.35
C ALA A 65 -29.49 -22.29 25.63
N THR A 66 -28.16 -22.43 25.67
CA THR A 66 -27.43 -22.89 26.86
C THR A 66 -27.44 -21.81 27.94
N TYR A 67 -27.25 -20.56 27.57
CA TYR A 67 -27.32 -19.42 28.48
C TYR A 67 -28.71 -19.22 29.07
N ASP A 68 -29.76 -19.34 28.27
CA ASP A 68 -31.16 -19.19 28.70
C ASP A 68 -31.58 -20.28 29.71
N ARG A 69 -30.96 -21.48 29.63
CA ARG A 69 -31.27 -22.60 30.53
C ARG A 69 -30.44 -22.59 31.81
N PHE A 70 -29.16 -22.26 31.71
CA PHE A 70 -28.20 -22.47 32.79
C PHE A 70 -27.46 -21.19 33.22
N GLY A 71 -27.77 -20.05 32.59
CA GLY A 71 -27.11 -18.78 32.86
C GLY A 71 -25.59 -18.83 32.58
N HIS A 72 -24.84 -17.93 33.22
CA HIS A 72 -23.39 -17.91 33.14
C HIS A 72 -22.69 -19.22 33.56
N ALA A 73 -23.32 -20.03 34.43
CA ALA A 73 -22.76 -21.30 34.86
C ALA A 73 -22.75 -22.36 33.74
N GLY A 74 -23.75 -22.31 32.84
CA GLY A 74 -23.80 -23.21 31.68
C GLY A 74 -22.71 -23.02 30.67
N LEU A 75 -22.25 -21.77 30.51
CA LEU A 75 -21.17 -21.43 29.59
C LEU A 75 -19.79 -21.86 30.10
N ARG A 76 -19.59 -21.94 31.41
CA ARG A 76 -18.35 -22.45 32.03
C ARG A 76 -18.20 -23.95 31.96
N GLY A 77 -19.33 -24.70 31.84
CA GLY A 77 -19.36 -26.15 31.84
C GLY A 77 -19.39 -26.83 30.46
N ALA A 78 -19.75 -26.13 29.39
CA ALA A 78 -19.91 -26.70 28.05
C ALA A 78 -18.58 -26.88 27.29
N GLY A 79 -17.44 -26.45 27.84
CA GLY A 79 -16.09 -26.64 27.30
C GLY A 79 -15.39 -27.85 27.93
N GLY A 80 -16.00 -29.04 27.91
CA GLY A 80 -15.37 -30.29 28.36
C GLY A 80 -14.27 -30.75 27.44
N GLY A 81 -13.04 -30.24 27.63
CA GLY A 81 -11.82 -30.68 26.93
C GLY A 81 -10.64 -29.83 27.37
N GLY A 82 -10.00 -30.24 28.48
CA GLY A 82 -8.80 -29.72 29.13
C GLY A 82 -7.92 -28.73 28.34
N GLY A 83 -7.98 -27.48 28.76
CA GLY A 83 -6.97 -26.48 28.47
C GLY A 83 -6.88 -25.51 29.66
N PRO A 84 -5.67 -25.09 30.08
CA PRO A 84 -5.47 -24.25 31.27
C PRO A 84 -6.09 -22.88 31.12
N GLY A 85 -6.60 -22.37 32.22
CA GLY A 85 -7.36 -21.12 32.32
C GLY A 85 -6.72 -19.91 31.63
N PHE A 86 -7.57 -19.12 31.03
CA PHE A 86 -7.25 -17.82 30.47
C PHE A 86 -6.75 -16.88 31.58
N HIS A 87 -5.48 -16.57 31.60
CA HIS A 87 -4.83 -15.78 32.64
C HIS A 87 -4.40 -14.36 32.21
N SER A 88 -4.67 -13.91 30.97
CA SER A 88 -4.41 -12.51 30.63
C SER A 88 -5.36 -11.94 29.57
N ALA A 89 -5.72 -10.68 29.76
CA ALA A 89 -6.57 -9.91 28.85
C ALA A 89 -5.94 -9.76 27.44
N GLU A 90 -4.62 -9.88 27.35
CA GLU A 90 -3.88 -9.80 26.07
C GLU A 90 -4.05 -11.05 25.18
N GLU A 91 -4.15 -12.25 25.77
CA GLU A 91 -4.41 -13.48 25.01
C GLU A 91 -5.83 -13.52 24.43
N VAL A 92 -6.80 -12.96 25.15
CA VAL A 92 -8.17 -12.80 24.65
C VAL A 92 -8.19 -11.80 23.49
N PHE A 93 -7.39 -10.73 23.55
CA PHE A 93 -7.34 -9.69 22.52
C PHE A 93 -6.63 -10.16 21.22
N SER A 94 -5.62 -11.01 21.31
CA SER A 94 -4.92 -11.55 20.13
C SER A 94 -5.78 -12.58 19.39
N GLN A 95 -6.53 -13.42 20.09
CA GLN A 95 -7.52 -14.32 19.47
C GLN A 95 -8.74 -13.58 18.90
N PHE A 96 -9.07 -12.40 19.47
CA PHE A 96 -10.13 -11.53 18.95
C PHE A 96 -9.71 -10.78 17.68
N GLY A 97 -8.44 -10.42 17.54
CA GLY A 97 -7.89 -9.76 16.34
C GLY A 97 -8.05 -10.61 15.06
N ASP A 98 -7.76 -11.89 15.15
CA ASP A 98 -7.87 -12.83 14.03
C ASP A 98 -9.33 -13.17 13.70
N LEU A 99 -10.21 -13.29 14.70
CA LEU A 99 -11.63 -13.59 14.50
C LEU A 99 -12.43 -12.36 14.02
N PHE A 100 -12.01 -11.14 14.43
CA PHE A 100 -12.64 -9.89 14.01
C PHE A 100 -12.20 -9.46 12.61
N GLY A 101 -10.96 -9.76 12.22
CA GLY A 101 -10.46 -9.59 10.84
C GLY A 101 -11.27 -10.42 9.84
N ASP A 102 -11.62 -11.64 10.19
CA ASP A 102 -12.42 -12.54 9.35
C ASP A 102 -13.91 -12.17 9.32
N LEU A 103 -14.48 -11.59 10.38
CA LEU A 103 -15.91 -11.29 10.46
C LEU A 103 -16.28 -9.92 9.87
N PHE A 104 -15.40 -8.94 9.91
CA PHE A 104 -15.64 -7.59 9.36
C PHE A 104 -14.97 -7.35 8.01
N GLY A 105 -13.96 -8.13 7.64
CA GLY A 105 -13.29 -8.03 6.34
C GLY A 105 -14.01 -8.70 5.19
N PHE A 106 -14.98 -9.60 5.45
CA PHE A 106 -15.61 -10.33 4.36
C PHE A 106 -17.05 -10.78 4.67
N ALA A 107 -18.01 -9.87 4.61
CA ALA A 107 -19.42 -10.21 4.44
C ALA A 107 -19.68 -10.63 2.98
N GLY A 108 -19.13 -11.75 2.56
CA GLY A 108 -19.31 -12.28 1.21
C GLY A 108 -18.82 -13.72 1.10
N GLY A 109 -19.64 -14.65 1.56
CA GLY A 109 -19.73 -16.01 1.04
C GLY A 109 -18.56 -16.96 1.27
N GLY A 110 -18.83 -18.03 2.00
CA GLY A 110 -18.12 -19.26 1.74
C GLY A 110 -17.90 -20.18 2.94
N ARG A 111 -18.92 -20.96 3.16
CA ARG A 111 -18.91 -22.26 3.84
C ARG A 111 -17.52 -22.88 4.00
N GLY A 112 -17.17 -23.07 5.24
CA GLY A 112 -16.03 -23.83 5.68
C GLY A 112 -16.13 -25.32 5.35
N GLY A 113 -15.00 -25.97 5.60
CA GLY A 113 -14.95 -27.40 5.86
C GLY A 113 -14.66 -28.23 4.64
N GLY A 114 -13.46 -28.67 4.53
CA GLY A 114 -12.99 -29.71 3.64
C GLY A 114 -11.55 -29.47 3.29
N GLY A 115 -10.62 -30.04 4.07
CA GLY A 115 -9.19 -30.14 3.72
C GLY A 115 -8.98 -30.98 2.45
N GLY A 116 -9.64 -30.60 1.35
CA GLY A 116 -9.33 -31.05 0.01
C GLY A 116 -8.26 -30.13 -0.56
N ASN A 117 -7.31 -30.72 -1.22
CA ASN A 117 -6.19 -30.08 -1.91
C ASN A 117 -6.72 -29.11 -3.00
N ARG A 118 -7.27 -27.94 -2.58
CA ARG A 118 -7.74 -26.92 -3.54
C ARG A 118 -6.52 -26.41 -4.29
N PRO A 119 -6.59 -26.35 -5.63
CA PRO A 119 -5.53 -25.78 -6.43
C PRO A 119 -5.21 -24.36 -5.96
N ARG A 120 -3.95 -24.05 -5.68
CA ARG A 120 -3.50 -22.74 -5.22
C ARG A 120 -3.37 -21.80 -6.40
N ALA A 121 -3.90 -20.59 -6.27
CA ALA A 121 -3.66 -19.52 -7.23
C ALA A 121 -2.15 -19.24 -7.36
N GLY A 122 -1.75 -18.69 -8.49
CA GLY A 122 -0.37 -18.23 -8.68
C GLY A 122 -0.03 -17.06 -7.78
N ASP A 123 1.26 -16.94 -7.43
CA ASP A 123 1.72 -15.80 -6.66
C ASP A 123 1.76 -14.55 -7.52
N ASP A 124 1.46 -13.43 -6.89
CA ASP A 124 1.61 -12.12 -7.51
C ASP A 124 3.10 -11.78 -7.66
N LEU A 125 3.41 -11.01 -8.70
CA LEU A 125 4.76 -10.53 -8.97
C LEU A 125 4.81 -9.02 -8.88
N GLN A 126 5.95 -8.50 -8.45
CA GLN A 126 6.26 -7.09 -8.46
C GLN A 126 7.44 -6.83 -9.40
N PHE A 127 7.30 -5.82 -10.25
CA PHE A 127 8.34 -5.40 -11.19
C PHE A 127 8.56 -3.89 -11.08
N LEU A 128 9.82 -3.45 -10.96
CA LEU A 128 10.18 -2.05 -10.91
C LEU A 128 10.46 -1.55 -12.32
N LEU A 129 9.64 -0.62 -12.80
CA LEU A 129 9.80 0.02 -14.10
C LEU A 129 10.37 1.43 -13.93
N LYS A 130 11.57 1.65 -14.45
CA LYS A 130 12.18 2.99 -14.52
C LYS A 130 11.76 3.70 -15.80
N ILE A 131 11.29 4.93 -15.64
CA ILE A 131 10.94 5.83 -16.75
C ILE A 131 11.59 7.18 -16.55
N ASP A 132 11.81 7.91 -17.66
CA ASP A 132 12.34 9.26 -17.61
C ASP A 132 11.25 10.26 -17.21
N PHE A 133 11.66 11.43 -16.71
CA PHE A 133 10.75 12.49 -16.30
C PHE A 133 9.80 12.90 -17.45
N MET A 134 10.32 13.10 -18.65
CA MET A 134 9.53 13.49 -19.82
C MET A 134 8.57 12.38 -20.30
N GLU A 135 8.93 11.12 -20.10
CA GLU A 135 8.04 9.99 -20.34
C GLU A 135 6.87 9.96 -19.34
N ALA A 136 7.13 10.40 -18.09
CA ALA A 136 6.05 10.54 -17.12
C ALA A 136 5.09 11.70 -17.44
N VAL A 137 5.57 12.76 -18.14
CA VAL A 137 4.71 13.86 -18.62
C VAL A 137 3.81 13.38 -19.77
N SER A 138 4.40 12.76 -20.80
CA SER A 138 3.68 12.39 -22.02
C SER A 138 2.91 11.08 -21.94
N GLY A 139 3.27 10.21 -20.96
CA GLY A 139 2.91 8.81 -20.98
C GLY A 139 3.76 8.03 -22.00
N VAL A 140 3.94 6.74 -21.77
CA VAL A 140 4.77 5.90 -22.63
C VAL A 140 4.26 4.46 -22.63
N GLN A 141 4.49 3.75 -23.74
CA GLN A 141 4.36 2.30 -23.81
C GLN A 141 5.75 1.68 -23.82
N LYS A 142 6.04 0.87 -22.80
CA LYS A 142 7.34 0.16 -22.71
C LYS A 142 7.13 -1.35 -22.75
N GLU A 143 7.99 -2.05 -23.47
CA GLU A 143 8.12 -3.48 -23.42
C GLU A 143 9.03 -3.86 -22.26
N VAL A 144 8.53 -4.71 -21.36
CA VAL A 144 9.27 -5.19 -20.20
C VAL A 144 9.41 -6.70 -20.24
N GLU A 145 10.57 -7.21 -19.85
CA GLU A 145 10.85 -8.63 -19.75
C GLU A 145 10.69 -9.07 -18.29
N VAL A 146 9.63 -9.83 -18.03
CA VAL A 146 9.31 -10.29 -16.67
C VAL A 146 9.55 -11.79 -16.56
N PRO A 147 10.49 -12.22 -15.71
CA PRO A 147 10.67 -13.63 -15.40
C PRO A 147 9.52 -14.11 -14.51
N ARG A 148 8.80 -15.13 -14.96
CA ARG A 148 7.68 -15.72 -14.22
C ARG A 148 7.75 -17.24 -14.24
N MET A 149 7.11 -17.87 -13.25
CA MET A 149 6.93 -19.30 -13.20
C MET A 149 5.67 -19.66 -13.99
N CYS A 150 5.87 -20.26 -15.17
CA CYS A 150 4.80 -20.73 -16.04
C CYS A 150 4.55 -22.22 -15.84
N ARG A 151 3.34 -22.68 -16.13
CA ARG A 151 3.03 -24.11 -16.19
C ARG A 151 3.90 -24.76 -17.26
N CYS A 152 4.44 -25.92 -16.95
CA CYS A 152 5.20 -26.68 -17.93
C CYS A 152 4.28 -27.15 -19.04
N GLU A 153 4.49 -26.68 -20.26
CA GLU A 153 3.69 -27.05 -21.44
C GLU A 153 3.89 -28.51 -21.81
N ARG A 154 5.12 -29.04 -21.66
CA ARG A 154 5.46 -30.41 -22.01
C ARG A 154 4.64 -31.45 -21.24
N CYS A 155 4.51 -31.27 -19.94
CA CYS A 155 3.75 -32.20 -19.10
C CYS A 155 2.37 -31.68 -18.71
N THR A 156 1.94 -30.54 -19.23
CA THR A 156 0.64 -29.90 -18.89
C THR A 156 0.40 -29.81 -17.39
N ALA A 157 1.44 -29.42 -16.66
CA ALA A 157 1.48 -29.29 -15.19
C ALA A 157 1.26 -30.60 -14.40
N THR A 158 1.40 -31.77 -15.01
CA THR A 158 1.33 -33.09 -14.30
C THR A 158 2.63 -33.46 -13.60
N GLY A 159 3.76 -32.91 -14.05
CA GLY A 159 5.09 -33.23 -13.55
C GLY A 159 5.66 -34.56 -14.07
N VAL A 160 4.90 -35.26 -14.87
CA VAL A 160 5.24 -36.60 -15.41
C VAL A 160 5.59 -36.48 -16.89
N GLU A 161 6.53 -37.30 -17.37
CA GLU A 161 6.87 -37.36 -18.79
C GLU A 161 5.63 -37.77 -19.62
N PRO A 162 5.38 -37.11 -20.77
CA PRO A 162 4.27 -37.47 -21.66
C PRO A 162 4.25 -38.97 -21.98
N GLY A 163 3.07 -39.59 -21.85
CA GLY A 163 2.88 -41.02 -21.99
C GLY A 163 3.01 -41.86 -20.70
N SER A 164 3.50 -41.26 -19.60
CA SER A 164 3.49 -41.87 -18.29
C SER A 164 2.35 -41.32 -17.42
N LYS A 165 1.91 -42.09 -16.42
CA LYS A 165 0.88 -41.66 -15.46
C LYS A 165 1.48 -41.57 -14.05
N PRO A 166 1.03 -40.63 -13.22
CA PRO A 166 1.41 -40.61 -11.82
C PRO A 166 0.82 -41.83 -11.12
N GLU A 167 1.60 -42.48 -10.26
CA GLU A 167 1.15 -43.62 -9.48
C GLU A 167 0.67 -43.20 -8.09
N THR A 168 -0.36 -43.85 -7.57
CA THR A 168 -0.82 -43.61 -6.21
C THR A 168 0.29 -43.97 -5.21
N CYS A 169 0.58 -43.08 -4.29
CA CYS A 169 1.63 -43.32 -3.29
C CYS A 169 1.30 -44.52 -2.40
N GLY A 170 2.10 -45.56 -2.47
CA GLY A 170 1.90 -46.80 -1.67
C GLY A 170 2.00 -46.56 -0.16
N THR A 171 2.75 -45.57 0.28
CA THR A 171 2.94 -45.26 1.71
C THR A 171 1.71 -44.63 2.36
N CYS A 172 0.99 -43.75 1.65
CA CYS A 172 -0.18 -43.06 2.22
C CYS A 172 -1.51 -43.46 1.53
N GLY A 173 -1.47 -44.35 0.54
CA GLY A 173 -2.65 -44.77 -0.21
C GLY A 173 -3.36 -43.62 -0.93
N GLY A 174 -2.64 -42.61 -1.37
CA GLY A 174 -3.21 -41.42 -2.03
C GLY A 174 -3.60 -40.26 -1.10
N ARG A 175 -3.55 -40.44 0.20
CA ARG A 175 -4.00 -39.44 1.18
C ARG A 175 -3.09 -38.22 1.36
N GLY A 176 -1.82 -38.34 0.97
CA GLY A 176 -0.81 -37.28 1.18
C GLY A 176 -0.27 -37.19 2.60
N GLU A 177 -0.95 -37.81 3.57
CA GLU A 177 -0.61 -37.78 5.00
C GLU A 177 -0.47 -39.21 5.53
N VAL A 178 0.37 -39.39 6.54
CA VAL A 178 0.50 -40.61 7.32
C VAL A 178 0.17 -40.34 8.78
N ILE A 179 -0.53 -41.27 9.39
CA ILE A 179 -0.88 -41.18 10.81
C ILE A 179 0.15 -41.97 11.60
N GLN A 180 0.95 -41.30 12.39
CA GLN A 180 1.83 -41.92 13.35
C GLN A 180 1.11 -42.01 14.70
N ARG A 181 0.99 -43.23 15.22
CA ARG A 181 0.44 -43.48 16.55
C ARG A 181 1.58 -43.59 17.53
N GLN A 182 1.65 -42.68 18.49
CA GLN A 182 2.53 -42.74 19.64
C GLN A 182 1.68 -42.80 20.90
N MET A 183 1.69 -43.97 21.54
CA MET A 183 0.87 -44.28 22.73
C MET A 183 -0.62 -43.93 22.48
N PHE A 184 -1.14 -42.87 23.08
CA PHE A 184 -2.55 -42.40 22.96
C PHE A 184 -2.71 -41.20 22.00
N LEU A 185 -1.64 -40.72 21.41
CA LEU A 185 -1.67 -39.60 20.46
C LEU A 185 -1.61 -40.09 19.01
N GLN A 186 -2.50 -39.59 18.18
CA GLN A 186 -2.48 -39.76 16.73
C GLN A 186 -2.00 -38.46 16.08
N ILE A 187 -0.78 -38.46 15.59
CA ILE A 187 -0.19 -37.29 14.91
C ILE A 187 -0.30 -37.52 13.40
N ARG A 188 -0.95 -36.60 12.71
CA ARG A 188 -0.96 -36.57 11.24
C ARG A 188 0.26 -35.82 10.76
N THR A 189 1.09 -36.48 9.97
CA THR A 189 2.29 -35.89 9.37
C THR A 189 2.22 -36.01 7.87
N THR A 190 2.80 -35.03 7.16
CA THR A 190 2.94 -35.09 5.71
C THR A 190 3.68 -36.36 5.30
N CYS A 191 3.15 -37.11 4.33
CA CYS A 191 3.78 -38.34 3.86
C CYS A 191 5.18 -38.07 3.29
N PRO A 192 6.22 -38.69 3.84
CA PRO A 192 7.62 -38.43 3.42
C PRO A 192 7.90 -38.89 1.98
N ALA A 193 7.20 -39.93 1.50
CA ALA A 193 7.41 -40.49 0.17
C ALA A 193 6.83 -39.58 -0.95
N CYS A 194 5.63 -39.01 -0.77
CA CYS A 194 4.99 -38.17 -1.77
C CYS A 194 4.97 -36.67 -1.42
N ARG A 195 5.46 -36.29 -0.22
CA ARG A 195 5.53 -34.92 0.28
C ARG A 195 4.17 -34.21 0.18
N GLY A 196 3.10 -34.88 0.57
CA GLY A 196 1.75 -34.34 0.57
C GLY A 196 0.98 -34.49 -0.73
N ARG A 197 1.62 -34.90 -1.83
CA ARG A 197 0.95 -34.98 -3.16
C ARG A 197 -0.01 -36.17 -3.32
N GLY A 198 0.07 -37.19 -2.48
CA GLY A 198 -0.70 -38.42 -2.61
C GLY A 198 -0.26 -39.34 -3.75
N GLN A 199 0.58 -38.85 -4.66
CA GLN A 199 1.05 -39.54 -5.86
C GLN A 199 2.56 -39.49 -5.94
N VAL A 200 3.18 -40.51 -6.54
CA VAL A 200 4.61 -40.60 -6.79
C VAL A 200 4.86 -40.62 -8.30
N VAL A 201 5.78 -39.80 -8.73
CA VAL A 201 6.21 -39.70 -10.13
C VAL A 201 7.47 -40.52 -10.30
N ARG A 202 7.40 -41.65 -11.04
CA ARG A 202 8.57 -42.47 -11.35
C ARG A 202 9.41 -41.88 -12.48
N ASN A 203 8.73 -41.39 -13.52
CA ASN A 203 9.36 -40.75 -14.68
C ASN A 203 9.06 -39.24 -14.65
N PRO A 204 9.91 -38.42 -14.00
CA PRO A 204 9.68 -37.00 -13.96
C PRO A 204 9.86 -36.36 -15.34
N CYS A 205 9.04 -35.38 -15.66
CA CYS A 205 9.16 -34.60 -16.88
C CYS A 205 10.58 -34.02 -17.01
N THR A 206 11.20 -34.21 -18.16
CA THR A 206 12.58 -33.79 -18.42
C THR A 206 12.76 -32.27 -18.38
N GLU A 207 11.72 -31.50 -18.69
CA GLU A 207 11.76 -30.04 -18.69
C GLU A 207 11.58 -29.46 -17.28
N CYS A 208 10.51 -29.80 -16.58
CA CYS A 208 10.23 -29.26 -15.25
C CYS A 208 10.77 -30.12 -14.10
N ARG A 209 11.32 -31.29 -14.36
CA ARG A 209 11.85 -32.24 -13.36
C ARG A 209 10.88 -32.56 -12.23
N GLY A 210 9.60 -32.65 -12.57
CA GLY A 210 8.53 -32.95 -11.62
C GLY A 210 7.99 -31.73 -10.83
N SER A 211 8.51 -30.51 -11.08
CA SER A 211 8.03 -29.29 -10.40
C SER A 211 6.70 -28.78 -10.97
N CYS A 212 6.27 -29.26 -12.12
CA CYS A 212 5.09 -28.83 -12.86
C CYS A 212 5.19 -27.39 -13.41
N ARG A 213 6.25 -26.65 -13.11
CA ARG A 213 6.46 -25.26 -13.49
C ARG A 213 7.86 -25.06 -14.06
N VAL A 214 7.99 -24.11 -14.97
CA VAL A 214 9.27 -23.69 -15.59
C VAL A 214 9.38 -22.18 -15.52
N ARG A 215 10.59 -21.68 -15.35
CA ARG A 215 10.85 -20.25 -15.38
C ARG A 215 10.94 -19.79 -16.83
N GLN A 216 10.08 -18.88 -17.23
CA GLN A 216 10.07 -18.27 -18.56
C GLN A 216 10.10 -16.75 -18.42
N THR A 217 10.81 -16.09 -19.35
CA THR A 217 10.81 -14.63 -19.42
C THR A 217 9.80 -14.21 -20.49
N ASN A 218 8.76 -13.53 -20.07
CA ASN A 218 7.70 -13.09 -20.97
C ASN A 218 7.86 -11.59 -21.25
N LYS A 219 7.73 -11.23 -22.52
CA LYS A 219 7.69 -9.84 -22.97
C LYS A 219 6.28 -9.30 -22.83
N LEU A 220 6.13 -8.22 -22.09
CA LEU A 220 4.84 -7.60 -21.82
C LEU A 220 4.89 -6.13 -22.17
N GLN A 221 3.87 -5.63 -22.89
CA GLN A 221 3.72 -4.20 -23.11
C GLN A 221 2.99 -3.57 -21.92
N VAL A 222 3.63 -2.58 -21.31
CA VAL A 222 3.08 -1.81 -20.19
C VAL A 222 2.79 -0.40 -20.68
N THR A 223 1.53 -0.02 -20.61
CA THR A 223 1.11 1.35 -20.92
C THR A 223 1.14 2.19 -19.64
N VAL A 224 2.05 3.13 -19.61
CA VAL A 224 2.20 4.07 -18.50
C VAL A 224 1.41 5.34 -18.83
N PRO A 225 0.40 5.71 -18.04
CA PRO A 225 -0.38 6.92 -18.28
C PRO A 225 0.42 8.18 -18.01
N ALA A 226 0.10 9.27 -18.72
CA ALA A 226 0.66 10.58 -18.48
C ALA A 226 0.32 11.07 -17.06
N GLY A 227 1.27 11.74 -16.42
CA GLY A 227 1.10 12.25 -15.05
C GLY A 227 1.42 11.27 -13.94
N ILE A 228 1.83 10.04 -14.26
CA ILE A 228 2.16 9.03 -13.25
C ILE A 228 3.24 9.52 -12.28
N ALA A 229 3.09 9.19 -10.99
CA ALA A 229 4.07 9.53 -9.97
C ALA A 229 4.94 8.33 -9.58
N THR A 230 6.12 8.62 -9.03
CA THR A 230 6.98 7.58 -8.43
C THR A 230 6.23 6.85 -7.31
N GLY A 231 6.36 5.52 -7.29
CA GLY A 231 5.71 4.65 -6.31
C GLY A 231 4.29 4.21 -6.72
N GLN A 232 3.71 4.76 -7.76
CA GLN A 232 2.41 4.27 -8.26
C GLN A 232 2.54 2.90 -8.90
N GLN A 233 1.51 2.09 -8.72
CA GLN A 233 1.46 0.70 -9.17
C GLN A 233 0.43 0.52 -10.29
N LEU A 234 0.85 -0.13 -11.36
CA LEU A 234 0.00 -0.56 -12.46
C LEU A 234 -0.25 -2.06 -12.32
N ARG A 235 -1.50 -2.46 -12.13
CA ARG A 235 -1.87 -3.87 -12.03
C ARG A 235 -2.16 -4.45 -13.41
N LEU A 236 -1.46 -5.49 -13.76
CA LEU A 236 -1.68 -6.30 -14.96
C LEU A 236 -2.25 -7.65 -14.55
N GLY A 237 -3.57 -7.81 -14.70
CA GLY A 237 -4.28 -9.00 -14.28
C GLY A 237 -3.80 -10.27 -14.98
N GLY A 238 -3.58 -11.34 -14.21
CA GLY A 238 -3.17 -12.65 -14.72
C GLY A 238 -1.76 -12.72 -15.31
N LYS A 239 -0.89 -11.71 -15.05
CA LYS A 239 0.50 -11.69 -15.55
C LYS A 239 1.55 -12.04 -14.47
N GLY A 240 1.11 -12.47 -13.30
CA GLY A 240 1.94 -13.04 -12.25
C GLY A 240 2.37 -14.48 -12.54
N ASN A 241 2.77 -15.23 -11.52
CA ASN A 241 3.09 -16.66 -11.64
C ASN A 241 1.84 -17.47 -11.96
N ASP A 242 2.00 -18.57 -12.68
CA ASP A 242 0.90 -19.52 -12.88
C ASP A 242 0.58 -20.26 -11.58
N GLY A 243 -0.70 -20.48 -11.33
CA GLY A 243 -1.19 -21.30 -10.24
C GLY A 243 -1.05 -22.81 -10.51
N ASP A 244 -1.53 -23.62 -9.58
CA ASP A 244 -1.63 -25.08 -9.76
C ASP A 244 -2.59 -25.40 -10.91
N ALA A 245 -2.61 -26.67 -11.35
CA ALA A 245 -3.52 -27.11 -12.40
C ALA A 245 -4.98 -26.81 -12.01
N GLY A 246 -5.67 -26.00 -12.83
CA GLY A 246 -7.05 -25.55 -12.57
C GLY A 246 -7.20 -24.28 -11.71
N ALA A 247 -6.10 -23.71 -11.18
CA ALA A 247 -6.13 -22.44 -10.45
C ALA A 247 -5.78 -21.25 -11.36
N PRO A 248 -6.28 -20.03 -11.06
CA PRO A 248 -5.94 -18.84 -11.82
C PRO A 248 -4.45 -18.44 -11.59
N PRO A 249 -3.84 -17.75 -12.54
CA PRO A 249 -2.55 -17.11 -12.34
C PRO A 249 -2.67 -15.93 -11.36
N GLY A 250 -1.58 -15.52 -10.76
CA GLY A 250 -1.47 -14.27 -10.00
C GLY A 250 -1.40 -13.05 -10.91
N ASP A 251 -1.27 -11.88 -10.33
CA ASP A 251 -1.18 -10.60 -11.02
C ASP A 251 0.26 -10.07 -11.03
N LEU A 252 0.54 -9.18 -11.97
CA LEU A 252 1.80 -8.44 -12.00
C LEU A 252 1.55 -6.99 -11.60
N TYR A 253 2.22 -6.54 -10.56
CA TYR A 253 2.24 -5.15 -10.10
C TYR A 253 3.51 -4.46 -10.61
N VAL A 254 3.34 -3.55 -11.55
CA VAL A 254 4.44 -2.74 -12.07
C VAL A 254 4.53 -1.46 -11.25
N VAL A 255 5.56 -1.34 -10.42
CA VAL A 255 5.85 -0.14 -9.64
C VAL A 255 6.68 0.80 -10.49
N VAL A 256 6.18 2.02 -10.71
CA VAL A 256 6.86 3.02 -11.54
C VAL A 256 7.81 3.85 -10.69
N GLN A 257 9.03 3.99 -11.16
CA GLN A 257 10.04 4.91 -10.64
C GLN A 257 10.39 5.94 -11.71
N VAL A 258 10.01 7.19 -11.46
CA VAL A 258 10.34 8.31 -12.36
C VAL A 258 11.75 8.79 -12.03
N GLY A 259 12.58 8.94 -13.06
CA GLY A 259 13.92 9.52 -12.95
C GLY A 259 13.87 11.03 -12.64
N GLU A 260 14.96 11.54 -12.08
CA GLU A 260 15.15 12.98 -11.88
C GLU A 260 15.47 13.65 -13.21
N HIS A 261 15.11 14.91 -13.34
CA HIS A 261 15.42 15.74 -14.52
C HIS A 261 16.40 16.86 -14.10
N GLU A 262 17.35 17.20 -14.96
CA GLU A 262 18.37 18.20 -14.64
C GLU A 262 17.79 19.60 -14.37
N PHE A 263 16.69 19.93 -15.01
CA PHE A 263 16.10 21.26 -14.99
C PHE A 263 14.76 21.34 -14.26
N PHE A 264 13.97 20.27 -14.28
CA PHE A 264 12.64 20.23 -13.69
C PHE A 264 12.61 19.40 -12.42
N GLN A 265 11.98 19.93 -11.39
CA GLN A 265 11.68 19.22 -10.15
C GLN A 265 10.17 19.11 -9.99
N ARG A 266 9.68 17.91 -9.67
CA ARG A 266 8.27 17.66 -9.49
C ARG A 266 7.84 17.88 -8.04
N ASP A 267 6.74 18.63 -7.84
CA ASP A 267 6.08 18.82 -6.55
C ASP A 267 4.58 18.50 -6.70
N GLY A 268 4.22 17.23 -6.48
CA GLY A 268 2.87 16.73 -6.73
C GLY A 268 2.50 16.77 -8.22
N ASP A 269 1.52 17.60 -8.58
CA ASP A 269 1.13 17.88 -9.97
C ASP A 269 1.84 19.12 -10.53
N ASP A 270 2.49 19.91 -9.68
CA ASP A 270 3.23 21.08 -10.11
C ASP A 270 4.69 20.74 -10.49
N VAL A 271 5.30 21.60 -11.29
CA VAL A 271 6.70 21.50 -11.71
C VAL A 271 7.43 22.75 -11.26
N LEU A 272 8.58 22.59 -10.62
CA LEU A 272 9.47 23.69 -10.25
C LEU A 272 10.64 23.72 -11.23
N CYS A 273 11.08 24.93 -11.59
CA CYS A 273 12.32 25.14 -12.31
C CYS A 273 12.98 26.45 -11.88
N GLU A 274 14.31 26.48 -11.98
CA GLU A 274 15.11 27.66 -11.72
C GLU A 274 15.59 28.23 -13.03
N VAL A 275 15.38 29.55 -13.24
CA VAL A 275 15.81 30.24 -14.46
C VAL A 275 16.77 31.35 -14.08
N PRO A 276 18.03 31.27 -14.54
CA PRO A 276 18.99 32.35 -14.34
C PRO A 276 18.64 33.56 -15.18
N MET A 277 18.74 34.74 -14.59
CA MET A 277 18.57 36.01 -15.29
C MET A 277 19.66 36.98 -14.93
N THR A 278 19.93 37.95 -15.79
CA THR A 278 20.91 39.00 -15.54
C THR A 278 20.34 40.06 -14.59
N PHE A 279 21.21 40.77 -13.88
CA PHE A 279 20.84 41.93 -13.07
C PHE A 279 20.06 42.97 -13.89
N ALA A 280 20.51 43.25 -15.11
CA ALA A 280 19.86 44.23 -16.01
C ALA A 280 18.41 43.80 -16.35
N GLN A 281 18.17 42.53 -16.62
CA GLN A 281 16.83 41.99 -16.87
C GLN A 281 15.95 42.12 -15.63
N ALA A 282 16.48 41.85 -14.44
CA ALA A 282 15.75 41.96 -13.17
C ALA A 282 15.38 43.42 -12.87
N ALA A 283 16.33 44.36 -13.11
CA ALA A 283 16.13 45.77 -12.79
C ALA A 283 15.20 46.50 -13.79
N LEU A 284 15.36 46.24 -15.08
CA LEU A 284 14.60 46.91 -16.11
C LEU A 284 13.31 46.23 -16.50
N GLY A 285 13.15 44.98 -16.11
CA GLY A 285 12.12 44.09 -16.61
C GLY A 285 12.52 43.50 -17.98
N ALA A 286 12.04 42.32 -18.28
CA ALA A 286 12.31 41.62 -19.53
C ALA A 286 11.22 40.58 -19.82
N THR A 287 11.07 40.24 -21.09
CA THR A 287 10.34 39.04 -21.50
C THR A 287 11.35 37.95 -21.75
N ILE A 288 11.29 36.87 -20.98
CA ILE A 288 12.18 35.70 -21.11
C ILE A 288 11.41 34.51 -21.67
N THR A 289 12.08 33.65 -22.39
CA THR A 289 11.53 32.36 -22.82
C THR A 289 11.91 31.31 -21.81
N VAL A 290 10.92 30.66 -21.22
CA VAL A 290 11.09 29.64 -20.19
C VAL A 290 10.70 28.27 -20.75
N PRO A 291 11.56 27.25 -20.64
CA PRO A 291 11.19 25.91 -21.00
C PRO A 291 10.11 25.39 -20.04
N THR A 292 9.11 24.73 -20.59
CA THR A 292 8.07 24.02 -19.82
C THR A 292 8.06 22.56 -20.22
N VAL A 293 7.38 21.72 -19.43
CA VAL A 293 7.24 20.30 -19.78
C VAL A 293 6.39 20.07 -21.04
N HIS A 294 5.72 21.10 -21.55
CA HIS A 294 4.90 21.04 -22.76
C HIS A 294 5.48 21.86 -23.94
N GLY A 295 6.68 22.42 -23.80
CA GLY A 295 7.32 23.28 -24.78
C GLY A 295 7.82 24.59 -24.16
N GLU A 296 8.00 25.64 -24.96
CA GLU A 296 8.48 26.92 -24.48
C GLU A 296 7.34 27.92 -24.27
N GLN A 297 7.41 28.71 -23.19
CA GLN A 297 6.48 29.80 -22.91
C GLN A 297 7.20 31.11 -22.62
N LYS A 298 6.60 32.23 -23.00
CA LYS A 298 7.10 33.55 -22.68
C LYS A 298 6.61 33.98 -21.31
N LEU A 299 7.55 34.41 -20.47
CA LEU A 299 7.30 34.93 -19.12
C LEU A 299 7.71 36.40 -19.08
N GLU A 300 6.80 37.27 -18.73
CA GLU A 300 7.08 38.70 -18.51
C GLU A 300 7.55 38.91 -17.06
N ILE A 301 8.77 39.45 -16.96
CA ILE A 301 9.41 39.78 -15.71
C ILE A 301 9.21 41.30 -15.46
N PRO A 302 8.49 41.69 -14.41
CA PRO A 302 8.31 43.09 -14.04
C PRO A 302 9.66 43.74 -13.63
N ARG A 303 9.70 45.06 -13.79
CA ARG A 303 10.86 45.84 -13.32
C ARG A 303 11.04 45.72 -11.82
N GLY A 304 12.29 45.62 -11.37
CA GLY A 304 12.64 45.54 -9.98
C GLY A 304 12.29 44.18 -9.34
N THR A 305 12.29 43.11 -10.12
CA THR A 305 12.04 41.74 -9.62
C THR A 305 13.23 41.27 -8.76
N PRO A 306 13.01 40.94 -7.49
CA PRO A 306 14.08 40.43 -6.62
C PRO A 306 14.48 39.00 -7.04
N SER A 307 15.73 38.63 -6.75
CA SER A 307 16.20 37.25 -6.90
C SER A 307 15.42 36.32 -5.97
N GLY A 308 15.12 35.12 -6.45
CA GLY A 308 14.32 34.14 -5.71
C GLY A 308 12.80 34.30 -5.84
N LYS A 309 12.31 35.30 -6.60
CA LYS A 309 10.89 35.45 -6.84
C LYS A 309 10.36 34.29 -7.70
N VAL A 310 9.22 33.76 -7.30
CA VAL A 310 8.53 32.67 -8.02
C VAL A 310 7.39 33.24 -8.84
N PHE A 311 7.32 32.85 -10.09
CA PHE A 311 6.22 33.09 -11.02
C PHE A 311 5.48 31.80 -11.32
N THR A 312 4.17 31.85 -11.45
CA THR A 312 3.36 30.67 -11.77
C THR A 312 2.85 30.73 -13.20
N LEU A 313 3.18 29.71 -13.98
CA LEU A 313 2.63 29.46 -15.31
C LEU A 313 1.49 28.46 -15.18
N GLN A 314 0.26 28.92 -15.33
CA GLN A 314 -0.93 28.08 -15.15
C GLN A 314 -1.01 27.00 -16.22
N GLY A 315 -1.34 25.77 -15.80
CA GLY A 315 -1.51 24.64 -16.68
C GLY A 315 -0.25 24.13 -17.37
N ALA A 316 0.94 24.62 -16.99
CA ALA A 316 2.23 24.21 -17.55
C ALA A 316 2.94 23.08 -16.77
N GLY A 317 2.29 22.51 -15.75
CA GLY A 317 2.80 21.42 -14.91
C GLY A 317 2.47 20.02 -15.42
N MET A 318 2.53 19.03 -14.52
CA MET A 318 2.25 17.63 -14.84
C MET A 318 0.77 17.40 -15.17
N PRO A 319 0.46 16.51 -16.12
CA PRO A 319 -0.91 16.06 -16.34
C PRO A 319 -1.49 15.38 -15.10
N LYS A 320 -2.75 15.66 -14.79
CA LYS A 320 -3.46 15.05 -13.66
C LYS A 320 -4.07 13.71 -14.07
N LEU A 321 -3.79 12.66 -13.30
CA LEU A 321 -4.35 11.31 -13.52
C LEU A 321 -5.86 11.23 -13.26
N ALA A 322 -6.47 12.26 -12.64
CA ALA A 322 -7.88 12.27 -12.30
C ALA A 322 -8.78 12.39 -13.55
N ARG A 323 -9.99 11.78 -13.48
CA ARG A 323 -11.01 11.76 -14.56
C ARG A 323 -11.39 13.13 -15.13
N ARG A 324 -11.10 14.25 -14.47
CA ARG A 324 -11.43 15.60 -14.95
C ARG A 324 -10.34 16.24 -15.79
N GLY A 325 -9.21 15.59 -16.00
CA GLY A 325 -8.13 16.10 -16.84
C GLY A 325 -7.54 17.42 -16.34
N GLY A 326 -6.70 18.03 -17.19
CA GLY A 326 -5.98 19.26 -16.90
C GLY A 326 -4.57 18.98 -16.37
N ASN A 327 -3.78 20.04 -16.29
CA ASN A 327 -2.40 20.00 -15.84
C ASN A 327 -2.29 20.73 -14.48
N GLY A 328 -1.21 20.46 -13.78
CA GLY A 328 -0.75 21.32 -12.69
C GLY A 328 -0.12 22.59 -13.22
N ASP A 329 0.48 23.37 -12.36
CA ASP A 329 1.13 24.62 -12.69
C ASP A 329 2.65 24.44 -12.72
N GLN A 330 3.34 25.32 -13.47
CA GLN A 330 4.79 25.40 -13.38
C GLN A 330 5.19 26.63 -12.56
N ARG A 331 5.99 26.41 -11.54
CA ARG A 331 6.57 27.45 -10.68
C ARG A 331 7.98 27.73 -11.15
N VAL A 332 8.20 28.93 -11.67
CA VAL A 332 9.48 29.42 -12.19
C VAL A 332 10.12 30.32 -11.16
N GLN A 333 11.19 29.84 -10.54
CA GLN A 333 11.99 30.67 -9.63
C GLN A 333 13.08 31.37 -10.42
N VAL A 334 13.08 32.70 -10.41
CA VAL A 334 14.11 33.47 -11.11
C VAL A 334 15.27 33.76 -10.17
N ILE A 335 16.47 33.48 -10.64
CA ILE A 335 17.72 33.68 -9.87
C ILE A 335 18.60 34.66 -10.61
N VAL A 336 18.91 35.78 -9.96
CA VAL A 336 19.84 36.74 -10.54
C VAL A 336 21.25 36.20 -10.47
N SER A 337 21.83 35.91 -11.64
CA SER A 337 23.20 35.42 -11.74
C SER A 337 24.20 36.59 -11.88
N VAL A 338 25.30 36.49 -11.17
CA VAL A 338 26.41 37.41 -11.28
C VAL A 338 27.43 36.83 -12.27
N PRO A 339 27.73 37.51 -13.37
CA PRO A 339 28.67 37.01 -14.35
C PRO A 339 30.10 36.97 -13.78
N THR A 340 30.76 35.83 -13.93
CA THR A 340 32.16 35.65 -13.48
C THR A 340 33.21 36.18 -14.45
N LYS A 341 32.81 36.37 -15.73
CA LYS A 341 33.66 36.92 -16.78
C LYS A 341 32.94 38.11 -17.39
N LEU A 342 33.57 39.23 -17.40
CA LEU A 342 33.09 40.48 -17.97
C LEU A 342 33.94 40.89 -19.16
N SER A 343 33.34 41.45 -20.19
CA SER A 343 34.03 42.16 -21.22
C SER A 343 34.50 43.54 -20.69
N ALA A 344 35.54 44.14 -21.28
CA ALA A 344 36.03 45.44 -20.86
C ALA A 344 34.93 46.54 -20.88
N ARG A 345 33.96 46.42 -21.77
CA ARG A 345 32.85 47.37 -21.86
C ARG A 345 31.79 47.13 -20.75
N GLU A 346 31.52 45.90 -20.41
CA GLU A 346 30.63 45.57 -19.31
C GLU A 346 31.21 46.01 -17.96
N GLU A 347 32.51 45.79 -17.76
CA GLU A 347 33.23 46.24 -16.56
C GLU A 347 33.14 47.76 -16.39
N GLU A 348 33.38 48.51 -17.46
CA GLU A 348 33.25 49.96 -17.45
C GLU A 348 31.84 50.44 -17.09
N LEU A 349 30.80 49.84 -17.68
CA LEU A 349 29.40 50.19 -17.38
C LEU A 349 29.00 49.83 -15.95
N ILE A 350 29.49 48.71 -15.42
CA ILE A 350 29.23 48.31 -14.04
C ILE A 350 29.94 49.25 -13.06
N ARG A 351 31.17 49.73 -13.38
CA ARG A 351 31.86 50.74 -12.58
C ARG A 351 31.06 52.04 -12.53
N GLN A 352 30.62 52.55 -13.67
CA GLN A 352 29.78 53.74 -13.71
C GLN A 352 28.48 53.58 -12.91
N LEU A 353 27.83 52.41 -12.99
CA LEU A 353 26.65 52.12 -12.18
C LEU A 353 26.97 52.11 -10.69
N ALA A 354 28.10 51.52 -10.28
CA ALA A 354 28.55 51.51 -8.90
C ALA A 354 28.80 52.94 -8.33
N GLU A 355 29.41 53.82 -9.16
CA GLU A 355 29.62 55.21 -8.81
C GLU A 355 28.31 55.99 -8.58
N LEU A 356 27.31 55.77 -9.46
CA LEU A 356 25.96 56.36 -9.33
C LEU A 356 25.27 55.87 -8.05
N GLN A 357 25.38 54.58 -7.73
CA GLN A 357 24.77 53.98 -6.55
C GLN A 357 25.47 54.39 -5.24
N ALA A 358 26.78 54.72 -5.28
CA ALA A 358 27.53 55.23 -4.14
C ALA A 358 27.15 56.69 -3.80
N GLY A 359 26.71 57.49 -4.81
CA GLY A 359 26.31 58.89 -4.65
C GLY A 359 24.87 59.11 -4.17
N GLU A 360 23.93 58.22 -4.45
CA GLU A 360 22.52 58.35 -4.10
C GLU A 360 22.03 57.10 -3.31
N GLY A 361 22.55 56.96 -2.09
CA GLY A 361 21.95 55.99 -1.14
C GLY A 361 21.93 54.52 -1.64
N GLY A 362 23.10 53.91 -1.75
CA GLY A 362 23.22 52.47 -1.88
C GLY A 362 22.41 51.69 -0.84
N PRO A 363 22.12 50.41 -1.10
CA PRO A 363 21.31 49.64 -0.14
C PRO A 363 21.87 49.80 1.25
N LYS A 364 21.10 50.45 2.15
CA LYS A 364 21.45 50.54 3.56
C LYS A 364 21.66 49.14 4.04
N VAL A 365 22.90 48.78 4.36
CA VAL A 365 23.21 47.54 5.08
C VAL A 365 22.27 47.56 6.28
N ALA A 366 21.39 46.57 6.32
CA ALA A 366 20.33 46.50 7.32
C ALA A 366 20.90 46.78 8.69
N GLU A 367 20.36 47.83 9.35
CA GLU A 367 20.69 48.19 10.71
C GLU A 367 20.59 46.93 11.59
N LYS A 368 21.36 46.89 12.66
CA LYS A 368 21.56 45.75 13.57
C LYS A 368 20.31 44.94 14.00
N GLY A 369 19.09 45.45 13.73
CA GLY A 369 17.83 44.75 13.96
C GLY A 369 17.55 43.52 13.07
N PHE A 370 17.99 43.50 11.80
CA PHE A 370 17.70 42.40 10.88
C PHE A 370 18.40 41.09 11.26
N LEU A 371 19.64 41.18 11.74
CA LEU A 371 20.40 40.03 12.24
C LEU A 371 19.81 39.49 13.53
N GLN A 372 19.28 40.37 14.38
CA GLN A 372 18.64 40.00 15.64
C GLN A 372 17.32 39.30 15.43
N ASP A 373 16.46 39.82 14.55
CA ASP A 373 15.19 39.17 14.12
C ASP A 373 15.40 37.81 13.43
N PHE A 374 16.51 37.66 12.69
CA PHE A 374 16.87 36.39 12.07
C PHE A 374 17.28 35.34 13.10
N TRP A 375 18.09 35.72 14.09
CA TRP A 375 18.51 34.83 15.19
C TRP A 375 17.34 34.47 16.11
N ASP A 376 16.41 35.38 16.38
CA ASP A 376 15.25 35.14 17.23
C ASP A 376 14.22 34.19 16.54
N LYS A 377 14.20 34.12 15.19
CA LYS A 377 13.39 33.15 14.45
C LYS A 377 14.01 31.77 14.34
N LEU A 378 15.35 31.66 14.47
CA LEU A 378 16.08 30.40 14.44
C LEU A 378 16.15 29.69 15.79
N THR A 379 15.87 30.41 16.89
CA THR A 379 15.96 29.91 18.28
C THR A 379 14.60 29.67 18.93
N ARG A 380 13.52 29.83 18.17
CA ARG A 380 12.17 29.39 18.53
C ARG A 380 11.78 28.15 17.70
#